data_ed9803b896fe67490f505e2a985f2756
#
_entry.id   ed9803b896fe67490f505e2a985f2756
#
_cell.length_a   1.000
_cell.length_b   1.000
_cell.length_c   1.000
_cell.angle_alpha   90.00
_cell.angle_beta   90.00
_cell.angle_gamma   90.00
#
_symmetry.space_group_name_H-M   'P 1'
#
loop_
_entity.id
_entity.type
_entity.pdbx_description
1 polymer ?
#
loop_
_entity_poly.entity_id
_entity_poly.type
_entity_poly.pdbx_seq_one_letter_code
_entity_poly.pdbx_strand_id
1 'polypeptide(L)'
;MFELSMPVWEYLLRAVVVYVVLLGMIRLSGKRTMGQFTPFDVLLIVLLGNAVQNALLGSDESLSGGLLLAAVLIALNWITGWLSARSRHAEKLIEGVPVVLARNGELFEKVLRKELVSRNDFDEALRQNGQLRLDDVDIAILETDGRIS
;
A
#
# COMPACT_ATOMS: atom_id res chain seq x y z
N MET A 1 24.01 8.25 -23.10
CA MET A 1 23.93 8.39 -21.62
C MET A 1 22.91 9.47 -21.22
N PHE A 2 22.88 10.64 -21.87
CA PHE A 2 21.97 11.76 -21.55
C PHE A 2 20.87 12.01 -22.57
N GLU A 3 20.85 11.28 -23.68
CA GLU A 3 19.79 11.39 -24.67
C GLU A 3 18.61 10.50 -24.28
N LEU A 4 17.41 11.11 -24.25
CA LEU A 4 16.16 10.41 -24.01
C LEU A 4 15.77 9.66 -25.29
N SER A 5 15.46 8.38 -25.17
CA SER A 5 15.00 7.58 -26.32
C SER A 5 13.53 7.79 -26.68
N MET A 6 12.78 8.44 -25.80
CA MET A 6 11.37 8.77 -25.99
C MET A 6 11.08 10.24 -25.64
N PRO A 7 10.00 10.83 -26.15
CA PRO A 7 9.60 12.19 -25.76
C PRO A 7 9.14 12.22 -24.29
N VAL A 8 9.41 13.32 -23.58
CA VAL A 8 9.14 13.49 -22.14
C VAL A 8 7.69 13.17 -21.76
N TRP A 9 6.72 13.54 -22.61
CA TRP A 9 5.31 13.26 -22.34
C TRP A 9 4.99 11.76 -22.24
N GLU A 10 5.74 10.91 -22.94
CA GLU A 10 5.57 9.45 -22.89
C GLU A 10 6.03 8.89 -21.55
N TYR A 11 7.15 9.38 -20.98
CA TYR A 11 7.56 9.03 -19.60
C TYR A 11 6.50 9.43 -18.59
N LEU A 12 5.95 10.64 -18.74
CA LEU A 12 4.89 11.13 -17.86
C LEU A 12 3.64 10.24 -17.93
N LEU A 13 3.19 9.92 -19.13
CA LEU A 13 2.01 9.08 -19.34
C LEU A 13 2.21 7.68 -18.77
N ARG A 14 3.33 7.04 -19.08
CA ARG A 14 3.68 5.71 -18.57
C ARG A 14 3.75 5.70 -17.05
N ALA A 15 4.43 6.68 -16.45
CA ALA A 15 4.53 6.81 -14.99
C ALA A 15 3.15 6.97 -14.34
N VAL A 16 2.29 7.84 -14.86
CA VAL A 16 0.93 8.03 -14.33
C VAL A 16 0.11 6.75 -14.44
N VAL A 17 0.09 6.11 -15.60
CA VAL A 17 -0.69 4.88 -15.82
C VAL A 17 -0.21 3.77 -14.89
N VAL A 18 1.09 3.51 -14.84
CA VAL A 18 1.66 2.46 -13.99
C VAL A 18 1.41 2.78 -12.51
N TYR A 19 1.62 4.03 -12.09
CA TYR A 19 1.38 4.45 -10.72
C TYR A 19 -0.08 4.23 -10.28
N VAL A 20 -1.06 4.67 -11.09
CA VAL A 20 -2.48 4.51 -10.80
C VAL A 20 -2.88 3.03 -10.78
N VAL A 21 -2.39 2.24 -11.74
CA VAL A 21 -2.66 0.79 -11.79
C VAL A 21 -2.09 0.09 -10.55
N LEU A 22 -0.83 0.37 -10.18
CA LEU A 22 -0.21 -0.21 -8.99
C LEU A 22 -0.92 0.21 -7.71
N LEU A 23 -1.27 1.49 -7.58
CA LEU A 23 -2.05 1.99 -6.45
C LEU A 23 -3.38 1.23 -6.33
N GLY A 24 -4.09 1.05 -7.45
CA GLY A 24 -5.32 0.26 -7.48
C GLY A 24 -5.12 -1.20 -7.11
N MET A 25 -4.07 -1.84 -7.63
CA MET A 25 -3.74 -3.24 -7.29
C MET A 25 -3.41 -3.41 -5.81
N ILE A 26 -2.55 -2.55 -5.25
CA ILE A 26 -2.22 -2.56 -3.82
C ILE A 26 -3.48 -2.33 -2.99
N ARG A 27 -4.34 -1.41 -3.41
CA ARG A 27 -5.59 -1.12 -2.72
C ARG A 27 -6.57 -2.31 -2.71
N LEU A 28 -6.63 -3.05 -3.83
CA LEU A 28 -7.46 -4.27 -3.95
C LEU A 28 -6.88 -5.45 -3.17
N SER A 29 -5.57 -5.50 -2.95
CA SER A 29 -4.89 -6.55 -2.16
C SER A 29 -5.22 -6.47 -0.66
N GLY A 30 -5.87 -5.38 -0.20
CA GLY A 30 -6.30 -5.23 1.19
C GLY A 30 -5.23 -4.61 2.10
N LYS A 31 -5.62 -4.33 3.35
CA LYS A 31 -4.77 -3.62 4.33
C LYS A 31 -3.66 -4.50 4.93
N ARG A 32 -3.81 -5.82 4.85
CA ARG A 32 -2.85 -6.77 5.41
C ARG A 32 -1.44 -6.60 4.86
N THR A 33 -1.32 -6.20 3.60
CA THR A 33 -0.04 -6.09 2.88
C THR A 33 0.88 -5.00 3.43
N MET A 34 0.38 -4.07 4.23
CA MET A 34 1.12 -2.89 4.67
C MET A 34 1.61 -2.95 6.13
N GLY A 35 0.92 -3.71 7.01
CA GLY A 35 1.17 -3.67 8.46
C GLY A 35 2.28 -4.59 8.98
N GLN A 36 2.47 -5.75 8.34
CA GLN A 36 3.48 -6.74 8.72
C GLN A 36 4.07 -7.35 7.45
N PHE A 37 5.18 -6.79 6.96
CA PHE A 37 5.88 -7.35 5.81
C PHE A 37 6.42 -8.74 6.13
N THR A 38 5.82 -9.75 5.52
CA THR A 38 6.39 -11.09 5.50
C THR A 38 7.50 -11.17 4.44
N PRO A 39 8.41 -12.16 4.50
CA PRO A 39 9.38 -12.39 3.43
C PRO A 39 8.75 -12.54 2.04
N PHE A 40 7.52 -13.06 1.97
CA PHE A 40 6.75 -13.18 0.73
C PHE A 40 6.29 -11.81 0.18
N ASP A 41 5.92 -10.88 1.05
CA ASP A 41 5.53 -9.53 0.63
C ASP A 41 6.73 -8.76 0.07
N VAL A 42 7.90 -8.89 0.70
CA VAL A 42 9.15 -8.33 0.18
C VAL A 42 9.49 -8.92 -1.19
N LEU A 43 9.38 -10.24 -1.35
CA LEU A 43 9.58 -10.92 -2.63
C LEU A 43 8.60 -10.41 -3.69
N LEU A 44 7.33 -10.26 -3.35
CA LEU A 44 6.30 -9.74 -4.24
C LEU A 44 6.63 -8.31 -4.69
N ILE A 45 7.03 -7.43 -3.77
CA ILE A 45 7.39 -6.03 -4.09
C ILE A 45 8.59 -5.99 -5.05
N VAL A 46 9.62 -6.79 -4.82
CA VAL A 46 10.80 -6.87 -5.69
C VAL A 46 10.41 -7.38 -7.09
N LEU A 47 9.62 -8.45 -7.17
CA LEU A 47 9.14 -9.00 -8.45
C LEU A 47 8.24 -8.01 -9.19
N LEU A 48 7.37 -7.32 -8.47
CA LEU A 48 6.48 -6.31 -9.03
C LEU A 48 7.30 -5.12 -9.59
N GLY A 49 8.29 -4.64 -8.84
CA GLY A 49 9.21 -3.59 -9.31
C GLY A 49 9.92 -3.98 -10.60
N ASN A 50 10.45 -5.20 -10.68
CA ASN A 50 11.06 -5.74 -11.90
C ASN A 50 10.07 -5.88 -13.07
N ALA A 51 8.86 -6.37 -12.79
CA ALA A 51 7.83 -6.57 -13.82
C ALA A 51 7.39 -5.25 -14.47
N VAL A 52 7.32 -4.16 -13.69
CA VAL A 52 6.88 -2.85 -14.22
C VAL A 52 8.02 -1.98 -14.76
N GLN A 53 9.28 -2.34 -14.54
CA GLN A 53 10.45 -1.57 -14.99
C GLN A 53 10.40 -1.28 -16.49
N ASN A 54 10.15 -2.29 -17.30
CA ASN A 54 10.07 -2.15 -18.75
C ASN A 54 8.83 -1.35 -19.20
N ALA A 55 7.73 -1.41 -18.44
CA ALA A 55 6.55 -0.61 -18.71
C ALA A 55 6.79 0.89 -18.46
N LEU A 56 7.65 1.21 -17.50
CA LEU A 56 8.01 2.58 -17.13
C LEU A 56 9.04 3.19 -18.08
N LEU A 57 10.19 2.52 -18.29
CA LEU A 57 11.33 3.01 -19.07
C LEU A 57 11.25 2.62 -20.55
N GLY A 58 10.46 1.61 -20.90
CA GLY A 58 10.48 1.04 -22.25
C GLY A 58 11.87 0.48 -22.58
N SER A 59 12.47 0.95 -23.68
CA SER A 59 13.83 0.60 -24.10
C SER A 59 14.88 1.64 -23.68
N ASP A 60 14.51 2.63 -22.87
CA ASP A 60 15.44 3.68 -22.44
C ASP A 60 16.30 3.22 -21.27
N GLU A 61 17.61 3.16 -21.48
CA GLU A 61 18.61 2.88 -20.46
C GLU A 61 19.42 4.14 -20.08
N SER A 62 18.90 5.34 -20.46
CA SER A 62 19.63 6.58 -20.20
C SER A 62 19.51 7.00 -18.73
N LEU A 63 20.54 7.65 -18.21
CA LEU A 63 20.53 8.24 -16.88
C LEU A 63 19.44 9.32 -16.78
N SER A 64 19.26 10.12 -17.84
CA SER A 64 18.24 11.16 -17.91
C SER A 64 16.82 10.60 -17.80
N GLY A 65 16.52 9.50 -18.51
CA GLY A 65 15.23 8.81 -18.44
C GLY A 65 14.95 8.26 -17.06
N GLY A 66 15.92 7.61 -16.44
CA GLY A 66 15.81 7.09 -15.08
C GLY A 66 15.57 8.18 -14.03
N LEU A 67 16.32 9.29 -14.09
CA LEU A 67 16.15 10.42 -13.16
C LEU A 67 14.82 11.15 -13.38
N LEU A 68 14.42 11.36 -14.63
CA LEU A 68 13.12 11.94 -14.96
C LEU A 68 11.99 11.10 -14.39
N LEU A 69 12.02 9.80 -14.61
CA LEU A 69 11.02 8.88 -14.09
C LEU A 69 10.97 8.89 -12.56
N ALA A 70 12.12 8.86 -11.89
CA ALA A 70 12.19 8.93 -10.43
C ALA A 70 11.55 10.23 -9.91
N ALA A 71 11.86 11.37 -10.52
CA ALA A 71 11.28 12.66 -10.16
C ALA A 71 9.75 12.67 -10.34
N VAL A 72 9.24 12.11 -11.44
CA VAL A 72 7.80 12.01 -11.71
C VAL A 72 7.11 11.12 -10.68
N LEU A 73 7.66 9.96 -10.35
CA LEU A 73 7.10 9.06 -9.35
C LEU A 73 7.05 9.70 -7.95
N ILE A 74 8.11 10.43 -7.56
CA ILE A 74 8.14 11.19 -6.30
C ILE A 74 7.07 12.28 -6.32
N ALA A 75 6.91 13.00 -7.42
CA ALA A 75 5.88 14.03 -7.56
C ALA A 75 4.47 13.43 -7.48
N LEU A 76 4.21 12.31 -8.14
CA LEU A 76 2.93 11.60 -8.06
C LEU A 76 2.63 11.14 -6.63
N ASN A 77 3.61 10.59 -5.93
CA ASN A 77 3.47 10.20 -4.52
C ASN A 77 3.17 11.41 -3.63
N TRP A 78 3.84 12.53 -3.85
CA TRP A 78 3.56 13.76 -3.10
C TRP A 78 2.15 14.31 -3.40
N ILE A 79 1.72 14.30 -4.66
CA ILE A 79 0.38 14.73 -5.08
C ILE A 79 -0.69 13.85 -4.44
N THR A 80 -0.53 12.53 -4.43
CA THR A 80 -1.48 11.61 -3.80
C THR A 80 -1.58 11.84 -2.30
N GLY A 81 -0.46 12.01 -1.59
CA GLY A 81 -0.45 12.36 -0.17
C GLY A 81 -1.11 13.71 0.13
N TRP A 82 -0.82 14.72 -0.69
CA TRP A 82 -1.45 16.03 -0.57
C TRP A 82 -2.97 15.96 -0.81
N LEU A 83 -3.40 15.20 -1.81
CA LEU A 83 -4.82 15.01 -2.14
C LEU A 83 -5.56 14.27 -1.02
N SER A 84 -4.92 13.23 -0.46
CA SER A 84 -5.42 12.47 0.69
C SER A 84 -5.61 13.37 1.91
N ALA A 85 -4.60 14.18 2.25
CA ALA A 85 -4.66 15.10 3.38
C ALA A 85 -5.74 16.20 3.24
N ARG A 86 -6.12 16.55 2.01
CA ARG A 86 -7.08 17.64 1.74
C ARG A 86 -8.52 17.18 1.58
N SER A 87 -8.76 15.92 1.26
CA SER A 87 -10.10 15.39 0.95
C SER A 87 -10.36 14.06 1.65
N ARG A 88 -11.36 14.04 2.53
CA ARG A 88 -11.81 12.79 3.18
C ARG A 88 -12.26 11.70 2.20
N HIS A 89 -12.71 12.08 1.00
CA HIS A 89 -13.07 11.11 -0.04
C HIS A 89 -11.82 10.51 -0.69
N ALA A 90 -10.80 11.34 -0.97
CA ALA A 90 -9.52 10.89 -1.48
C ALA A 90 -8.81 10.00 -0.45
N GLU A 91 -8.75 10.41 0.82
CA GLU A 91 -8.22 9.62 1.93
C GLU A 91 -8.86 8.22 1.98
N LYS A 92 -10.19 8.14 2.00
CA LYS A 92 -10.92 6.87 2.01
C LYS A 92 -10.62 6.00 0.79
N LEU A 93 -10.46 6.61 -0.38
CA LEU A 93 -10.19 5.90 -1.63
C LEU A 93 -8.74 5.40 -1.68
N ILE A 94 -7.79 6.25 -1.30
CA ILE A 94 -6.35 5.98 -1.39
C ILE A 94 -5.88 5.15 -0.19
N GLU A 95 -6.14 5.58 1.04
CA GLU A 95 -5.63 4.96 2.26
C GLU A 95 -6.62 3.99 2.91
N GLY A 96 -7.91 4.23 2.73
CA GLY A 96 -8.99 3.46 3.36
C GLY A 96 -9.51 4.08 4.64
N VAL A 97 -10.21 3.28 5.43
CA VAL A 97 -10.75 3.68 6.72
C VAL A 97 -10.37 2.65 7.77
N PRO A 98 -10.05 3.04 9.01
CA PRO A 98 -9.88 2.11 10.11
C PRO A 98 -11.13 1.23 10.30
N VAL A 99 -10.95 -0.02 10.68
CA VAL A 99 -12.04 -0.98 10.83
C VAL A 99 -11.94 -1.66 12.19
N VAL A 100 -13.02 -1.67 12.96
CA VAL A 100 -13.08 -2.34 14.25
C VAL A 100 -13.13 -3.85 14.05
N LEU A 101 -12.15 -4.57 14.61
CA LEU A 101 -12.01 -6.02 14.56
C LEU A 101 -12.60 -6.70 15.80
N ALA A 102 -12.46 -6.08 16.97
CA ALA A 102 -13.00 -6.59 18.22
C ALA A 102 -13.49 -5.43 19.11
N ARG A 103 -14.45 -5.71 19.98
CA ARG A 103 -14.95 -4.74 20.96
C ARG A 103 -15.49 -5.46 22.18
N ASN A 104 -15.10 -4.99 23.38
CA ASN A 104 -15.54 -5.53 24.69
C ASN A 104 -15.39 -7.07 24.79
N GLY A 105 -14.25 -7.57 24.37
CA GLY A 105 -13.98 -9.03 24.37
C GLY A 105 -14.68 -9.82 23.26
N GLU A 106 -15.42 -9.19 22.37
CA GLU A 106 -16.09 -9.86 21.25
C GLU A 106 -15.33 -9.61 19.94
N LEU A 107 -14.95 -10.70 19.24
CA LEU A 107 -14.24 -10.66 17.96
C LEU A 107 -15.23 -10.73 16.80
N PHE A 108 -15.11 -9.81 15.85
CA PHE A 108 -15.96 -9.77 14.66
C PHE A 108 -15.38 -10.63 13.52
N GLU A 109 -15.57 -11.93 13.60
CA GLU A 109 -15.07 -12.95 12.66
C GLU A 109 -15.37 -12.64 11.18
N LYS A 110 -16.58 -12.08 10.90
CA LYS A 110 -16.97 -11.69 9.54
C LYS A 110 -16.11 -10.52 9.02
N VAL A 111 -15.74 -9.63 9.92
CA VAL A 111 -14.89 -8.47 9.58
C VAL A 111 -13.47 -8.94 9.34
N LEU A 112 -12.91 -9.81 10.19
CA LEU A 112 -11.59 -10.40 9.98
C LEU A 112 -11.48 -11.03 8.58
N ARG A 113 -12.44 -11.86 8.22
CA ARG A 113 -12.48 -12.53 6.90
C ARG A 113 -12.55 -11.52 5.74
N LYS A 114 -13.37 -10.48 5.90
CA LYS A 114 -13.51 -9.44 4.87
C LYS A 114 -12.20 -8.66 4.66
N GLU A 115 -11.50 -8.35 5.74
CA GLU A 115 -10.23 -7.61 5.72
C GLU A 115 -9.00 -8.54 5.53
N LEU A 116 -9.22 -9.86 5.29
CA LEU A 116 -8.18 -10.87 5.07
C LEU A 116 -7.19 -11.00 6.25
N VAL A 117 -7.64 -10.73 7.47
CA VAL A 117 -6.88 -10.91 8.71
C VAL A 117 -7.14 -12.30 9.26
N SER A 118 -6.11 -13.09 9.48
CA SER A 118 -6.25 -14.40 10.12
C SER A 118 -6.41 -14.25 11.64
N ARG A 119 -6.94 -15.28 12.29
CA ARG A 119 -7.01 -15.32 13.76
C ARG A 119 -5.61 -15.23 14.38
N ASN A 120 -4.63 -15.90 13.77
CA ASN A 120 -3.24 -15.87 14.24
C ASN A 120 -2.63 -14.48 14.17
N ASP A 121 -2.89 -13.72 13.07
CA ASP A 121 -2.42 -12.33 12.93
C ASP A 121 -3.03 -11.44 14.02
N PHE A 122 -4.31 -11.65 14.33
CA PHE A 122 -4.99 -10.93 15.41
C PHE A 122 -4.39 -11.27 16.78
N ASP A 123 -4.21 -12.56 17.09
CA ASP A 123 -3.63 -13.02 18.34
C ASP A 123 -2.16 -12.58 18.50
N GLU A 124 -1.42 -12.47 17.40
CA GLU A 124 -0.07 -11.89 17.37
C GLU A 124 -0.10 -10.40 17.73
N ALA A 125 -1.02 -9.64 17.11
CA ALA A 125 -1.19 -8.23 17.42
C ALA A 125 -1.59 -7.99 18.89
N LEU A 126 -2.43 -8.85 19.48
CA LEU A 126 -2.74 -8.79 20.90
C LEU A 126 -1.46 -8.91 21.76
N ARG A 127 -0.61 -9.90 21.47
CA ARG A 127 0.65 -10.07 22.19
C ARG A 127 1.60 -8.90 22.03
N GLN A 128 1.67 -8.31 20.82
CA GLN A 128 2.49 -7.14 20.55
C GLN A 128 2.03 -5.91 21.34
N ASN A 129 0.72 -5.81 21.60
CA ASN A 129 0.11 -4.75 22.42
C ASN A 129 0.03 -5.11 23.92
N GLY A 130 0.70 -6.21 24.36
CA GLY A 130 0.76 -6.60 25.76
C GLY A 130 -0.50 -7.29 26.29
N GLN A 131 -1.44 -7.64 25.40
CA GLN A 131 -2.67 -8.35 25.76
C GLN A 131 -2.50 -9.85 25.50
N LEU A 132 -2.95 -10.69 26.43
CA LEU A 132 -2.88 -12.14 26.28
C LEU A 132 -4.24 -12.78 26.03
N ARG A 133 -5.31 -12.08 26.35
CA ARG A 133 -6.68 -12.58 26.26
C ARG A 133 -7.57 -11.57 25.52
N LEU A 134 -8.47 -12.09 24.72
CA LEU A 134 -9.46 -11.28 24.02
C LEU A 134 -10.41 -10.56 25.00
N ASP A 135 -10.68 -11.18 26.14
CA ASP A 135 -11.58 -10.62 27.18
C ASP A 135 -11.03 -9.31 27.80
N ASP A 136 -9.72 -9.08 27.69
CA ASP A 136 -9.05 -7.88 28.22
C ASP A 136 -9.03 -6.73 27.19
N VAL A 137 -9.64 -6.93 26.00
CA VAL A 137 -9.64 -5.97 24.90
C VAL A 137 -10.92 -5.14 24.91
N ASP A 138 -10.79 -3.86 25.16
CA ASP A 138 -11.92 -2.90 25.04
C ASP A 138 -12.27 -2.67 23.57
N ILE A 139 -11.26 -2.42 22.72
CA ILE A 139 -11.43 -2.23 21.29
C ILE A 139 -10.13 -2.62 20.57
N ALA A 140 -10.26 -3.28 19.43
CA ALA A 140 -9.15 -3.52 18.50
C ALA A 140 -9.52 -3.00 17.12
N ILE A 141 -8.64 -2.17 16.54
CA ILE A 141 -8.87 -1.48 15.28
C ILE A 141 -7.79 -1.87 14.27
N LEU A 142 -8.21 -2.30 13.08
CA LEU A 142 -7.32 -2.43 11.94
C LEU A 142 -7.15 -1.05 11.31
N GLU A 143 -5.96 -0.50 11.45
CA GLU A 143 -5.60 0.81 10.91
C GLU A 143 -5.41 0.76 9.38
N THR A 144 -5.30 1.94 8.76
CA THR A 144 -5.12 2.05 7.30
C THR A 144 -3.77 1.53 6.84
N ASP A 145 -2.76 1.53 7.73
CA ASP A 145 -1.43 0.97 7.49
C ASP A 145 -1.34 -0.56 7.71
N GLY A 146 -2.46 -1.21 8.05
CA GLY A 146 -2.55 -2.65 8.28
C GLY A 146 -2.13 -3.11 9.67
N ARG A 147 -1.76 -2.22 10.57
CA ARG A 147 -1.52 -2.55 11.98
C ARG A 147 -2.83 -2.71 12.73
N ILE A 148 -2.78 -3.49 13.81
CA ILE A 148 -3.91 -3.60 14.74
C ILE A 148 -3.53 -2.87 16.02
N SER A 149 -4.30 -1.82 16.34
CA SER A 149 -4.17 -1.01 17.56
C SER A 149 -5.25 -1.37 18.58
#